data_b76cdfa491dc683fb8db4c725db5bc08
#
_entry.id   b76cdfa491dc683fb8db4c725db5bc08
#
_cell.length_a   1.000
_cell.length_b   1.000
_cell.length_c   1.000
_cell.angle_alpha   90.00
_cell.angle_beta   90.00
_cell.angle_gamma   90.00
#
_symmetry.space_group_name_H-M   'P 1'
#
loop_
_entity.id
_entity.type
_entity.pdbx_description
1 polymer ?
#
loop_
_entity_poly.entity_id
_entity_poly.type
_entity_poly.pdbx_seq_one_letter_code
_entity_poly.pdbx_strand_id
1 'polypeptide(L)'
;MVRTRLTTGGFAEPVVADTAKSLSKMGHRVILLAWDRTAKGEETVTTDWGTIWKYQEKCSLNNPLNFARKLPGFLRWSTLQILAFQRIEKDVILHYHDLDTLIGGVFTSKLGEIPLVYDCHENYPGLVKGAISKRGATILHKLEA
;
A
#
# COMPACT_ATOMS: atom_id res chain seq x y z
N MET A 1 4.48 -1.66 -5.99
CA MET A 1 4.20 -0.71 -4.89
C MET A 1 2.78 -0.96 -4.36
N VAL A 2 2.54 -0.83 -3.07
CA VAL A 2 1.22 -1.05 -2.45
C VAL A 2 0.87 0.13 -1.55
N ARG A 3 -0.33 0.68 -1.69
CA ARG A 3 -0.82 1.83 -0.94
C ARG A 3 -2.32 1.75 -0.68
N THR A 4 -2.79 2.13 0.51
CA THR A 4 -4.21 2.13 0.86
C THR A 4 -4.96 3.39 0.42
N ARG A 5 -4.29 4.36 -0.21
CA ARG A 5 -4.89 5.64 -0.52
C ARG A 5 -4.53 6.14 -1.91
N LEU A 6 -5.51 6.65 -2.61
CA LEU A 6 -5.37 7.45 -3.82
C LEU A 6 -5.86 8.87 -3.56
N THR A 7 -5.39 9.82 -4.35
CA THR A 7 -5.94 11.18 -4.39
C THR A 7 -7.40 11.16 -4.82
N THR A 8 -8.12 12.25 -4.61
CA THR A 8 -9.53 12.42 -5.00
C THR A 8 -9.81 12.14 -6.49
N GLY A 9 -8.81 12.28 -7.35
CA GLY A 9 -8.89 11.94 -8.78
C GLY A 9 -8.55 10.49 -9.11
N GLY A 10 -8.31 9.63 -8.12
CA GLY A 10 -7.93 8.23 -8.34
C GLY A 10 -6.48 8.03 -8.79
N PHE A 11 -5.62 9.03 -8.60
CA PHE A 11 -4.20 8.99 -8.91
C PHE A 11 -3.35 8.73 -7.66
N ALA A 12 -2.10 8.30 -7.85
CA ALA A 12 -1.15 8.16 -6.76
C ALA A 12 -0.87 9.50 -6.07
N GLU A 13 -0.62 9.47 -4.75
CA GLU A 13 -0.13 10.64 -4.03
C GLU A 13 1.23 11.10 -4.60
N PRO A 14 1.57 12.41 -4.55
CA PRO A 14 2.77 12.95 -5.19
C PRO A 14 4.04 12.19 -4.83
N VAL A 15 4.28 11.89 -3.55
CA VAL A 15 5.48 11.19 -3.09
C VAL A 15 5.58 9.79 -3.71
N VAL A 16 4.47 9.04 -3.74
CA VAL A 16 4.40 7.70 -4.36
C VAL A 16 4.61 7.79 -5.87
N ALA A 17 4.00 8.79 -6.52
CA ALA A 17 4.15 9.03 -7.95
C ALA A 17 5.59 9.38 -8.32
N ASP A 18 6.27 10.22 -7.53
CA ASP A 18 7.66 10.61 -7.79
C ASP A 18 8.64 9.45 -7.58
N THR A 19 8.41 8.61 -6.57
CA THR A 19 9.15 7.35 -6.38
C THR A 19 8.93 6.42 -7.58
N ALA A 20 7.69 6.25 -8.02
CA ALA A 20 7.33 5.42 -9.17
C ALA A 20 7.99 5.91 -10.47
N LYS A 21 7.97 7.23 -10.72
CA LYS A 21 8.66 7.86 -11.86
C LYS A 21 10.15 7.64 -11.82
N SER A 22 10.77 7.75 -10.64
CA SER A 22 12.21 7.53 -10.48
C SER A 22 12.58 6.09 -10.80
N LEU A 23 11.83 5.12 -10.27
CA LEU A 23 12.03 3.70 -10.57
C LEU A 23 11.83 3.40 -12.06
N SER A 24 10.79 3.97 -12.68
CA SER A 24 10.53 3.81 -14.10
C SER A 24 11.66 4.37 -14.98
N LYS A 25 12.22 5.54 -14.62
CA LYS A 25 13.40 6.10 -15.30
C LYS A 25 14.64 5.24 -15.18
N MET A 26 14.75 4.46 -14.11
CA MET A 26 15.83 3.47 -13.93
C MET A 26 15.58 2.16 -14.70
N GLY A 27 14.52 2.06 -15.48
CA GLY A 27 14.18 0.91 -16.31
C GLY A 27 13.31 -0.14 -15.59
N HIS A 28 12.83 0.12 -14.40
CA HIS A 28 11.93 -0.80 -13.69
C HIS A 28 10.49 -0.68 -14.21
N ARG A 29 9.82 -1.81 -14.39
CA ARG A 29 8.38 -1.87 -14.61
C ARG A 29 7.67 -1.63 -13.27
N VAL A 30 6.91 -0.56 -13.17
CA VAL A 30 6.22 -0.19 -11.94
C VAL A 30 4.73 -0.52 -12.01
N ILE A 31 4.23 -1.25 -11.01
CA ILE A 31 2.82 -1.49 -10.79
C ILE A 31 2.45 -1.01 -9.40
N LEU A 32 1.50 -0.09 -9.30
CA LEU A 32 0.94 0.37 -8.04
C LEU A 32 -0.37 -0.35 -7.75
N LEU A 33 -0.43 -1.09 -6.66
CA LEU A 33 -1.66 -1.65 -6.12
C LEU A 33 -2.23 -0.67 -5.11
N ALA A 34 -3.39 -0.13 -5.37
CA ALA A 34 -3.95 0.92 -4.54
C ALA A 34 -5.43 0.69 -4.24
N TRP A 35 -5.88 1.16 -3.08
CA TRP A 35 -7.28 1.12 -2.71
C TRP A 35 -8.00 2.41 -3.14
N ASP A 36 -8.89 2.28 -4.13
CA ASP A 36 -9.85 3.34 -4.47
C ASP A 36 -11.05 3.27 -3.53
N ARG A 37 -11.03 4.11 -2.51
CA ARG A 37 -12.09 4.16 -1.48
C ARG A 37 -13.36 4.83 -1.98
N THR A 38 -13.34 5.42 -3.16
CA THR A 38 -14.54 6.00 -3.80
C THR A 38 -15.30 4.94 -4.58
N ALA A 39 -14.63 3.87 -4.99
CA ALA A 39 -15.11 2.81 -5.87
C ALA A 39 -15.73 3.37 -7.16
N LYS A 40 -15.05 4.33 -7.75
CA LYS A 40 -15.47 5.00 -9.01
C LYS A 40 -14.35 4.93 -10.02
N GLY A 41 -14.75 4.79 -11.29
CA GLY A 41 -13.82 4.79 -12.41
C GLY A 41 -13.26 3.42 -12.77
N GLU A 42 -12.17 3.42 -13.49
CA GLU A 42 -11.55 2.20 -14.03
C GLU A 42 -10.75 1.45 -12.95
N GLU A 43 -10.76 0.13 -13.04
CA GLU A 43 -9.96 -0.75 -12.15
C GLU A 43 -8.45 -0.68 -12.45
N THR A 44 -8.10 -0.29 -13.68
CA THR A 44 -6.71 -0.18 -14.13
C THR A 44 -6.51 1.15 -14.83
N VAL A 45 -5.48 1.88 -14.44
CA VAL A 45 -5.09 3.15 -15.06
C VAL A 45 -3.63 3.06 -15.49
N THR A 46 -3.36 3.38 -16.74
CA THR A 46 -2.01 3.52 -17.29
C THR A 46 -1.53 4.97 -17.13
N THR A 47 -0.30 5.13 -16.66
CA THR A 47 0.38 6.40 -16.47
C THR A 47 1.67 6.44 -17.29
N ASP A 48 2.36 7.58 -17.30
CA ASP A 48 3.67 7.76 -17.94
C ASP A 48 4.81 6.98 -17.25
N TRP A 49 4.59 6.52 -16.01
CA TRP A 49 5.58 5.78 -15.21
C TRP A 49 5.21 4.33 -14.93
N GLY A 50 4.00 3.89 -15.27
CA GLY A 50 3.59 2.51 -14.98
C GLY A 50 2.08 2.34 -14.95
N THR A 51 1.63 1.34 -14.21
CA THR A 51 0.21 0.98 -14.14
C THR A 51 -0.30 1.01 -12.71
N ILE A 52 -1.50 1.53 -12.50
CA ILE A 52 -2.21 1.50 -11.21
C ILE A 52 -3.31 0.45 -11.31
N TRP A 53 -3.28 -0.56 -10.45
CA TRP A 53 -4.37 -1.51 -10.25
C TRP A 53 -5.14 -1.12 -9.01
N LYS A 54 -6.45 -0.96 -9.12
CA LYS A 54 -7.30 -0.42 -8.06
C LYS A 54 -8.18 -1.49 -7.45
N TYR A 55 -8.07 -1.65 -6.15
CA TYR A 55 -9.08 -2.33 -5.36
C TYR A 55 -10.23 -1.37 -5.11
N GLN A 56 -11.38 -1.67 -5.72
CA GLN A 56 -12.56 -0.79 -5.66
C GLN A 56 -13.51 -1.25 -4.56
N GLU A 57 -13.36 -0.65 -3.39
CA GLU A 57 -14.31 -0.85 -2.30
C GLU A 57 -14.57 0.45 -1.58
N LYS A 58 -15.83 0.91 -1.58
CA LYS A 58 -16.24 2.16 -0.95
C LYS A 58 -15.94 2.16 0.54
N CYS A 59 -15.16 3.13 0.99
CA CYS A 59 -14.76 3.27 2.37
C CYS A 59 -14.80 4.74 2.80
N SER A 60 -15.45 5.03 3.92
CA SER A 60 -15.48 6.38 4.48
C SER A 60 -14.10 6.76 5.04
N LEU A 61 -13.57 7.90 4.61
CA LEU A 61 -12.30 8.44 5.09
C LEU A 61 -12.36 8.88 6.56
N ASN A 62 -13.56 9.25 7.03
CA ASN A 62 -13.78 9.80 8.38
C ASN A 62 -14.23 8.73 9.40
N ASN A 63 -14.22 7.45 9.01
CA ASN A 63 -14.64 6.36 9.90
C ASN A 63 -13.56 5.30 10.02
N PRO A 64 -12.68 5.39 11.06
CA PRO A 64 -11.59 4.45 11.25
C PRO A 64 -12.04 3.00 11.45
N LEU A 65 -13.21 2.77 12.07
CA LEU A 65 -13.74 1.42 12.22
C LEU A 65 -14.18 0.82 10.88
N ASN A 66 -14.78 1.62 10.00
CA ASN A 66 -15.13 1.19 8.66
C ASN A 66 -13.87 0.82 7.85
N PHE A 67 -12.81 1.64 7.95
CA PHE A 67 -11.51 1.35 7.37
C PHE A 67 -10.92 0.04 7.91
N ALA A 68 -10.81 -0.10 9.23
CA ALA A 68 -10.21 -1.28 9.86
C ALA A 68 -10.95 -2.58 9.49
N ARG A 69 -12.28 -2.55 9.33
CA ARG A 69 -13.08 -3.71 8.92
C ARG A 69 -12.85 -4.13 7.46
N LYS A 70 -12.53 -3.18 6.58
CA LYS A 70 -12.36 -3.41 5.13
C LYS A 70 -10.91 -3.61 4.72
N LEU A 71 -9.97 -3.13 5.51
CA LEU A 71 -8.53 -3.28 5.25
C LEU A 71 -8.11 -4.72 4.95
N PRO A 72 -8.57 -5.76 5.69
CA PRO A 72 -8.22 -7.15 5.37
C PRO A 72 -8.61 -7.58 3.95
N GLY A 73 -9.70 -7.06 3.40
CA GLY A 73 -10.10 -7.30 2.01
C GLY A 73 -9.08 -6.77 1.02
N PHE A 74 -8.62 -5.53 1.21
CA PHE A 74 -7.57 -4.92 0.40
C PHE A 74 -6.23 -5.68 0.51
N LEU A 75 -5.81 -6.03 1.73
CA LEU A 75 -4.57 -6.77 1.94
C LEU A 75 -4.59 -8.16 1.28
N ARG A 76 -5.71 -8.87 1.40
CA ARG A 76 -5.92 -10.16 0.71
C ARG A 76 -5.87 -9.99 -0.80
N TRP A 77 -6.59 -9.01 -1.35
CA TRP A 77 -6.60 -8.75 -2.79
C TRP A 77 -5.19 -8.42 -3.30
N SER A 78 -4.48 -7.49 -2.67
CA SER A 78 -3.12 -7.10 -3.07
C SER A 78 -2.14 -8.28 -3.00
N THR A 79 -2.21 -9.11 -1.95
CA THR A 79 -1.42 -10.34 -1.84
C THR A 79 -1.68 -11.28 -3.02
N LEU A 80 -2.93 -11.54 -3.36
CA LEU A 80 -3.28 -12.43 -4.47
C LEU A 80 -2.79 -11.90 -5.82
N GLN A 81 -2.92 -10.60 -6.07
CA GLN A 81 -2.40 -9.96 -7.29
C GLN A 81 -0.88 -10.10 -7.39
N ILE A 82 -0.15 -9.85 -6.31
CA ILE A 82 1.32 -9.96 -6.28
C ILE A 82 1.75 -11.40 -6.54
N LEU A 83 1.18 -12.38 -5.86
CA LEU A 83 1.54 -13.79 -6.02
C LEU A 83 1.20 -14.32 -7.42
N ALA A 84 0.08 -13.85 -8.00
CA ALA A 84 -0.28 -14.18 -9.38
C ALA A 84 0.73 -13.56 -10.37
N PHE A 85 1.13 -12.31 -10.15
CA PHE A 85 2.11 -11.62 -10.98
C PHE A 85 3.51 -12.28 -10.89
N GLN A 86 3.95 -12.67 -9.70
CA GLN A 86 5.24 -13.35 -9.46
C GLN A 86 5.35 -14.70 -10.21
N ARG A 87 4.25 -15.35 -10.52
CA ARG A 87 4.27 -16.59 -11.33
C ARG A 87 4.76 -16.33 -12.75
N ILE A 88 4.57 -15.13 -13.24
CA ILE A 88 4.93 -14.70 -14.60
C ILE A 88 6.27 -13.99 -14.59
N GLU A 89 6.46 -13.04 -13.66
CA GLU A 89 7.67 -12.24 -13.51
C GLU A 89 8.43 -12.71 -12.25
N LYS A 90 9.69 -13.09 -12.40
CA LYS A 90 10.49 -13.64 -11.30
C LYS A 90 11.24 -12.57 -10.49
N ASP A 91 11.65 -11.50 -11.14
CA ASP A 91 12.43 -10.42 -10.53
C ASP A 91 11.49 -9.34 -9.97
N VAL A 92 10.75 -9.69 -8.91
CA VAL A 92 9.80 -8.80 -8.25
C VAL A 92 10.41 -8.28 -6.96
N ILE A 93 10.25 -6.98 -6.70
CA ILE A 93 10.52 -6.33 -5.41
C ILE A 93 9.22 -5.70 -4.92
N LEU A 94 8.88 -5.97 -3.68
CA LEU A 94 7.74 -5.33 -3.03
C LEU A 94 8.17 -4.01 -2.41
N HIS A 95 7.41 -2.96 -2.68
CA HIS A 95 7.59 -1.67 -2.04
C HIS A 95 6.26 -1.28 -1.39
N TYR A 96 6.21 -1.34 -0.06
CA TYR A 96 5.04 -1.01 0.73
C TYR A 96 5.19 0.37 1.38
N HIS A 97 4.11 1.13 1.33
CA HIS A 97 4.05 2.46 1.92
C HIS A 97 3.11 2.43 3.11
N ASP A 98 3.55 3.02 4.21
CA ASP A 98 2.83 3.19 5.47
C ASP A 98 2.52 1.91 6.26
N LEU A 99 2.30 2.12 7.56
CA LEU A 99 2.12 1.04 8.53
C LEU A 99 0.88 0.18 8.28
N ASP A 100 -0.17 0.76 7.72
CA ASP A 100 -1.42 0.07 7.46
C ASP A 100 -1.29 -1.03 6.38
N THR A 101 -0.28 -0.93 5.50
CA THR A 101 0.03 -1.95 4.49
C THR A 101 1.13 -2.92 4.93
N LEU A 102 1.95 -2.56 5.93
CA LEU A 102 3.16 -3.31 6.32
C LEU A 102 2.86 -4.78 6.66
N ILE A 103 1.81 -5.04 7.45
CA ILE A 103 1.46 -6.41 7.84
C ILE A 103 1.18 -7.29 6.61
N GLY A 104 0.42 -6.75 5.65
CA GLY A 104 0.19 -7.42 4.37
C GLY A 104 1.47 -7.61 3.57
N GLY A 105 2.37 -6.61 3.60
CA GLY A 105 3.67 -6.65 2.94
C GLY A 105 4.57 -7.75 3.47
N VAL A 106 4.72 -7.84 4.79
CA VAL A 106 5.52 -8.88 5.45
C VAL A 106 4.96 -10.27 5.17
N PHE A 107 3.63 -10.42 5.24
CA PHE A 107 2.98 -11.70 4.94
C PHE A 107 3.21 -12.11 3.48
N THR A 108 2.99 -11.20 2.53
CA THR A 108 3.17 -11.45 1.08
C THR A 108 4.63 -11.77 0.75
N SER A 109 5.57 -11.00 1.31
CA SER A 109 7.01 -11.22 1.15
C SER A 109 7.44 -12.61 1.60
N LYS A 110 7.01 -13.03 2.80
CA LYS A 110 7.33 -14.36 3.34
C LYS A 110 6.69 -15.49 2.54
N LEU A 111 5.43 -15.32 2.11
CA LEU A 111 4.71 -16.34 1.36
C LEU A 111 5.27 -16.54 -0.06
N GLY A 112 5.71 -15.45 -0.70
CA GLY A 112 6.25 -15.46 -2.06
C GLY A 112 7.78 -15.48 -2.12
N GLU A 113 8.48 -15.43 -0.98
CA GLU A 113 9.96 -15.27 -0.93
C GLU A 113 10.43 -14.04 -1.73
N ILE A 114 9.67 -12.94 -1.66
CA ILE A 114 9.89 -11.73 -2.44
C ILE A 114 10.58 -10.67 -1.56
N PRO A 115 11.67 -10.04 -2.02
CA PRO A 115 12.30 -8.93 -1.30
C PRO A 115 11.30 -7.81 -1.00
N LEU A 116 11.36 -7.25 0.22
CA LEU A 116 10.46 -6.21 0.70
C LEU A 116 11.24 -4.95 1.05
N VAL A 117 10.80 -3.82 0.50
CA VAL A 117 11.17 -2.48 0.93
C VAL A 117 9.95 -1.87 1.64
N TYR A 118 10.16 -1.34 2.82
CA TYR A 118 9.15 -0.60 3.56
C TYR A 118 9.53 0.88 3.60
N ASP A 119 8.61 1.71 3.14
CA ASP A 119 8.76 3.16 3.11
C ASP A 119 7.76 3.80 4.10
N CYS A 120 8.30 4.36 5.17
CA CYS A 120 7.53 4.98 6.25
C CYS A 120 7.51 6.50 6.05
N HIS A 121 6.40 7.03 5.60
CA HIS A 121 6.24 8.47 5.39
C HIS A 121 5.81 9.23 6.64
N GLU A 122 5.30 8.54 7.66
CA GLU A 122 4.71 9.17 8.83
C GLU A 122 5.22 8.53 10.13
N ASN A 123 5.47 9.38 11.15
CA ASN A 123 5.74 8.91 12.49
C ASN A 123 4.42 8.51 13.18
N TYR A 124 3.92 7.30 12.90
CA TYR A 124 2.68 6.79 13.48
C TYR A 124 2.65 6.82 15.02
N PRO A 125 3.72 6.43 15.75
CA PRO A 125 3.74 6.57 17.20
C PRO A 125 3.54 8.02 17.68
N GLY A 126 4.07 8.98 16.95
CA GLY A 126 3.88 10.42 17.23
C GLY A 126 2.44 10.86 16.98
N LEU A 127 1.85 10.45 15.85
CA LEU A 127 0.49 10.82 15.46
C LEU A 127 -0.57 10.27 16.41
N VAL A 128 -0.39 9.05 16.92
CA VAL A 128 -1.39 8.38 17.77
C VAL A 128 -1.13 8.54 19.26
N LYS A 129 -0.06 9.20 19.67
CA LYS A 129 0.34 9.36 21.09
C LYS A 129 -0.76 9.97 21.95
N GLY A 130 -1.62 10.81 21.37
CA GLY A 130 -2.80 11.39 22.03
C GLY A 130 -4.07 10.57 21.91
N ALA A 131 -4.14 9.60 21.01
CA ALA A 131 -5.36 8.86 20.66
C ALA A 131 -5.40 7.43 21.23
N ILE A 132 -4.25 6.86 21.58
CA ILE A 132 -4.14 5.50 22.12
C ILE A 132 -3.43 5.50 23.46
N SER A 133 -3.69 4.44 24.25
CA SER A 133 -3.01 4.25 25.54
C SER A 133 -1.48 4.17 25.38
N LYS A 134 -0.74 4.48 26.45
CA LYS A 134 0.75 4.36 26.48
C LYS A 134 1.23 2.98 26.01
N ARG A 135 0.49 1.90 26.32
CA ARG A 135 0.80 0.54 25.87
C ARG A 135 0.67 0.38 24.35
N GLY A 136 -0.38 0.94 23.74
CA GLY A 136 -0.56 0.91 22.31
C GLY A 136 0.53 1.68 21.55
N ALA A 137 0.92 2.86 22.04
CA ALA A 137 2.04 3.63 21.48
C ALA A 137 3.37 2.88 21.52
N THR A 138 3.64 2.14 22.62
CA THR A 138 4.84 1.30 22.77
C THR A 138 4.85 0.13 21.78
N ILE A 139 3.70 -0.48 21.50
CA ILE A 139 3.58 -1.57 20.52
C ILE A 139 3.87 -1.04 19.12
N LEU A 140 3.28 0.10 18.73
CA LEU A 140 3.54 0.73 17.44
C LEU A 140 5.02 1.08 17.26
N HIS A 141 5.66 1.65 18.28
CA HIS A 141 7.09 1.97 18.23
C HIS A 141 7.97 0.74 18.03
N LYS A 142 7.58 -0.42 18.61
CA LYS A 142 8.30 -1.70 18.42
C LYS A 142 8.08 -2.31 17.03
N LEU A 143 7.01 -1.97 16.34
CA LEU A 143 6.75 -2.44 14.97
C LEU A 143 7.51 -1.62 13.91
N GLU A 144 7.89 -0.39 14.23
CA GLU A 144 8.65 0.50 13.35
C GLU A 144 10.17 0.46 13.59
N ALA A 145 10.63 -0.09 14.71
CA ALA A 145 12.06 -0.26 15.05
C ALA A 145 12.62 -1.58 14.52
#